data_603a4021cf33af901a6ee0f3c85b9562
#
_entry.id   603a4021cf33af901a6ee0f3c85b9562
#
_cell.length_a   1.000
_cell.length_b   1.000
_cell.length_c   1.000
_cell.angle_alpha   90.00
_cell.angle_beta   90.00
_cell.angle_gamma   90.00
#
_symmetry.space_group_name_H-M   'P 1'
#
loop_
_entity.id
_entity.type
_entity.pdbx_description
1 polymer ?
#
loop_
_entity_poly.entity_id
_entity_poly.type
_entity_poly.pdbx_seq_one_letter_code
_entity_poly.pdbx_strand_id
1 'polypeptide(L)'
;MIKNSLVAFVFGTLCAFSSFAQELNCTVEVNSSSVEGTSTEVFRSLQQSMSEYLNEQQWTNTVFSPNERIECRMFLTVKEYKDDKVKGELQVQLSRPVYNSSYTTTLLNFKDTKVEFNYRDGDRLVFNENSWEDNLTGILNYYAYLFLAMDFDSFSPNGGQPYYDKAAGVVQMAQSSGEIGWRTFEDNRNRSAVLSSFTDSNTGMIRDLLYQYHRKGLDEMVTSADKGRAAITESLKALEKIYDNAPMSVALTMFRDSKLDELVNVYSKAPQSEREEVFELLKKLYPTDLERINKIRTPEE
;
A
#
# COMPACT_ATOMS: atom_id res chain seq x y z
N MET A 1 -74.39 -17.29 -7.84
CA MET A 1 -73.19 -17.34 -8.74
C MET A 1 -72.13 -16.48 -8.12
N ILE A 2 -71.17 -17.11 -7.44
CA ILE A 2 -70.10 -16.43 -6.71
C ILE A 2 -68.84 -16.52 -7.60
N LYS A 3 -68.36 -15.38 -8.08
CA LYS A 3 -67.07 -15.29 -8.83
C LYS A 3 -65.98 -15.19 -7.81
N ASN A 4 -65.19 -16.25 -7.75
CA ASN A 4 -63.92 -16.27 -7.01
C ASN A 4 -62.86 -15.49 -7.78
N SER A 5 -62.46 -14.34 -7.28
CA SER A 5 -61.27 -13.62 -7.74
C SER A 5 -60.05 -14.14 -6.97
N LEU A 6 -59.25 -14.90 -7.65
CA LEU A 6 -57.94 -15.38 -7.15
C LEU A 6 -56.97 -14.21 -7.24
N VAL A 7 -56.66 -13.58 -6.13
CA VAL A 7 -55.54 -12.59 -6.04
C VAL A 7 -54.26 -13.38 -5.89
N ALA A 8 -53.52 -13.50 -6.98
CA ALA A 8 -52.16 -14.03 -6.96
C ALA A 8 -51.24 -12.99 -6.33
N PHE A 9 -50.85 -13.24 -5.08
CA PHE A 9 -49.81 -12.47 -4.37
C PHE A 9 -48.45 -12.92 -4.91
N VAL A 10 -47.93 -12.20 -5.91
CA VAL A 10 -46.55 -12.40 -6.39
C VAL A 10 -45.63 -11.81 -5.33
N PHE A 11 -45.15 -12.67 -4.44
CA PHE A 11 -44.04 -12.36 -3.55
C PHE A 11 -42.77 -12.31 -4.41
N GLY A 12 -42.49 -11.13 -4.93
CA GLY A 12 -41.17 -10.84 -5.52
C GLY A 12 -40.10 -10.83 -4.42
N THR A 13 -39.45 -11.95 -4.23
CA THR A 13 -38.24 -12.03 -3.45
C THR A 13 -37.20 -11.16 -4.19
N LEU A 14 -37.07 -9.88 -3.77
CA LEU A 14 -35.84 -9.11 -4.01
C LEU A 14 -34.73 -9.87 -3.30
N CYS A 15 -34.01 -10.72 -4.02
CA CYS A 15 -32.68 -11.07 -3.64
C CYS A 15 -31.86 -9.77 -3.71
N ALA A 16 -31.80 -9.05 -2.60
CA ALA A 16 -30.74 -8.07 -2.40
C ALA A 16 -29.44 -8.88 -2.48
N PHE A 17 -28.83 -8.90 -3.65
CA PHE A 17 -27.42 -9.23 -3.75
C PHE A 17 -26.74 -8.16 -2.89
N SER A 18 -26.38 -8.54 -1.69
CA SER A 18 -25.40 -7.81 -0.90
C SER A 18 -24.16 -7.80 -1.77
N SER A 19 -23.98 -6.76 -2.59
CA SER A 19 -22.68 -6.44 -3.14
C SER A 19 -21.81 -6.18 -1.93
N PHE A 20 -21.10 -7.23 -1.48
CA PHE A 20 -20.01 -7.04 -0.53
C PHE A 20 -19.09 -6.03 -1.21
N ALA A 21 -19.03 -4.87 -0.65
CA ALA A 21 -18.16 -3.83 -1.12
C ALA A 21 -16.73 -4.29 -0.81
N GLN A 22 -16.08 -4.83 -1.82
CA GLN A 22 -14.67 -5.18 -1.79
C GLN A 22 -13.90 -3.87 -1.83
N GLU A 23 -13.11 -3.62 -0.80
CA GLU A 23 -12.37 -2.37 -0.66
C GLU A 23 -11.14 -2.34 -1.57
N LEU A 24 -10.47 -3.50 -1.75
CA LEU A 24 -9.26 -3.62 -2.53
C LEU A 24 -9.58 -4.04 -3.98
N ASN A 25 -8.82 -3.49 -4.92
CA ASN A 25 -8.67 -3.96 -6.29
C ASN A 25 -7.19 -4.32 -6.49
N CYS A 26 -6.81 -5.49 -5.98
CA CYS A 26 -5.42 -5.91 -5.93
C CYS A 26 -5.08 -6.81 -7.12
N THR A 27 -4.16 -6.35 -7.97
CA THR A 27 -3.54 -7.21 -8.99
C THR A 27 -2.42 -8.02 -8.36
N VAL A 28 -2.52 -9.35 -8.43
CA VAL A 28 -1.50 -10.27 -7.93
C VAL A 28 -0.82 -10.97 -9.10
N GLU A 29 0.50 -10.98 -9.10
CA GLU A 29 1.32 -11.69 -10.07
C GLU A 29 2.36 -12.54 -9.33
N VAL A 30 2.57 -13.80 -9.79
CA VAL A 30 3.58 -14.71 -9.25
C VAL A 30 4.56 -15.09 -10.36
N ASN A 31 5.80 -14.67 -10.23
CA ASN A 31 6.88 -15.00 -11.12
C ASN A 31 7.73 -16.13 -10.52
N SER A 32 7.72 -17.29 -11.15
CA SER A 32 8.48 -18.47 -10.76
C SER A 32 9.54 -18.88 -11.78
N SER A 33 9.91 -17.99 -12.69
CA SER A 33 10.86 -18.29 -13.78
C SER A 33 12.24 -18.78 -13.32
N SER A 34 12.61 -18.51 -12.09
CA SER A 34 13.87 -18.95 -11.47
C SER A 34 13.79 -20.32 -10.80
N VAL A 35 12.61 -20.95 -10.76
CA VAL A 35 12.40 -22.24 -10.11
C VAL A 35 12.32 -23.33 -11.17
N GLU A 36 13.29 -24.26 -11.15
CA GLU A 36 13.36 -25.39 -12.06
C GLU A 36 12.71 -26.64 -11.45
N GLY A 37 12.20 -27.53 -12.29
CA GLY A 37 11.74 -28.87 -11.89
C GLY A 37 10.41 -28.91 -11.13
N THR A 38 9.70 -27.79 -10.97
CA THR A 38 8.39 -27.70 -10.32
C THR A 38 7.29 -27.45 -11.33
N SER A 39 6.10 -28.05 -11.12
CA SER A 39 4.92 -27.75 -11.93
C SER A 39 4.54 -26.28 -11.79
N THR A 40 4.33 -25.61 -12.91
CA THR A 40 3.86 -24.21 -12.93
C THR A 40 2.44 -24.05 -12.36
N GLU A 41 1.70 -25.15 -12.23
CA GLU A 41 0.33 -25.17 -11.73
C GLU A 41 0.22 -24.69 -10.28
N VAL A 42 1.17 -25.08 -9.40
CA VAL A 42 1.19 -24.65 -8.01
C VAL A 42 1.33 -23.12 -7.90
N PHE A 43 2.10 -22.48 -8.77
CA PHE A 43 2.28 -21.02 -8.74
C PHE A 43 1.07 -20.28 -9.34
N ARG A 44 0.38 -20.89 -10.31
CA ARG A 44 -0.90 -20.35 -10.81
C ARG A 44 -1.98 -20.44 -9.74
N SER A 45 -2.08 -21.57 -9.06
CA SER A 45 -2.98 -21.78 -7.92
C SER A 45 -2.68 -20.78 -6.80
N LEU A 46 -1.40 -20.58 -6.44
CA LEU A 46 -0.98 -19.58 -5.46
C LEU A 46 -1.42 -18.16 -5.85
N GLN A 47 -1.17 -17.75 -7.09
CA GLN A 47 -1.57 -16.45 -7.61
C GLN A 47 -3.08 -16.23 -7.49
N GLN A 48 -3.87 -17.23 -7.89
CA GLN A 48 -5.32 -17.19 -7.80
C GLN A 48 -5.79 -17.08 -6.35
N SER A 49 -5.28 -17.95 -5.45
CA SER A 49 -5.63 -17.95 -4.03
C SER A 49 -5.31 -16.61 -3.36
N MET A 50 -4.14 -16.02 -3.64
CA MET A 50 -3.78 -14.69 -3.11
C MET A 50 -4.71 -13.60 -3.65
N SER A 51 -5.04 -13.65 -4.95
CA SER A 51 -5.93 -12.67 -5.59
C SER A 51 -7.34 -12.74 -5.02
N GLU A 52 -7.92 -13.93 -4.90
CA GLU A 52 -9.24 -14.16 -4.30
C GLU A 52 -9.26 -13.71 -2.84
N TYR A 53 -8.25 -14.09 -2.07
CA TYR A 53 -8.14 -13.70 -0.66
C TYR A 53 -8.16 -12.19 -0.45
N LEU A 54 -7.39 -11.43 -1.24
CA LEU A 54 -7.31 -9.98 -1.10
C LEU A 54 -8.57 -9.26 -1.60
N ASN A 55 -9.14 -9.74 -2.71
CA ASN A 55 -10.22 -9.04 -3.41
C ASN A 55 -11.63 -9.46 -2.96
N GLU A 56 -11.79 -10.63 -2.35
CA GLU A 56 -13.10 -11.12 -1.92
C GLU A 56 -13.36 -10.94 -0.41
N GLN A 57 -12.28 -10.74 0.37
CA GLN A 57 -12.39 -10.48 1.81
C GLN A 57 -12.96 -9.08 2.06
N GLN A 58 -13.92 -8.98 2.99
CA GLN A 58 -14.36 -7.70 3.54
C GLN A 58 -13.38 -7.26 4.64
N TRP A 59 -12.64 -6.19 4.37
CA TRP A 59 -11.62 -5.66 5.27
C TRP A 59 -12.14 -4.59 6.22
N THR A 60 -13.24 -3.92 5.84
CA THR A 60 -13.83 -2.80 6.59
C THR A 60 -15.36 -2.92 6.65
N ASN A 61 -16.00 -2.07 7.46
CA ASN A 61 -17.44 -1.89 7.45
C ASN A 61 -17.88 -0.72 6.53
N THR A 62 -16.93 -0.12 5.79
CA THR A 62 -17.21 0.99 4.88
C THR A 62 -17.67 0.43 3.54
N VAL A 63 -18.68 1.05 2.95
CA VAL A 63 -19.17 0.67 1.62
C VAL A 63 -18.39 1.47 0.57
N PHE A 64 -17.67 0.75 -0.30
CA PHE A 64 -16.96 1.33 -1.43
C PHE A 64 -17.77 1.14 -2.72
N SER A 65 -17.89 2.17 -3.52
CA SER A 65 -18.36 1.97 -4.89
C SER A 65 -17.23 1.35 -5.76
N PRO A 66 -17.56 0.73 -6.90
CA PRO A 66 -16.53 0.11 -7.75
C PRO A 66 -15.38 1.06 -8.14
N ASN A 67 -15.66 2.36 -8.28
CA ASN A 67 -14.68 3.38 -8.67
C ASN A 67 -13.87 3.93 -7.46
N GLU A 68 -14.26 3.56 -6.24
CA GLU A 68 -13.56 3.96 -5.01
C GLU A 68 -12.66 2.87 -4.46
N ARG A 69 -12.61 1.71 -5.12
CA ARG A 69 -11.73 0.63 -4.70
C ARG A 69 -10.27 1.06 -4.75
N ILE A 70 -9.54 0.58 -3.76
CA ILE A 70 -8.14 0.92 -3.55
C ILE A 70 -7.28 0.09 -4.49
N GLU A 71 -6.64 0.75 -5.45
CA GLU A 71 -5.78 0.12 -6.44
C GLU A 71 -4.44 -0.27 -5.83
N CYS A 72 -4.17 -1.57 -5.79
CA CYS A 72 -2.90 -2.08 -5.30
C CYS A 72 -2.36 -3.24 -6.17
N ARG A 73 -1.07 -3.50 -6.03
CA ARG A 73 -0.37 -4.58 -6.72
C ARG A 73 0.52 -5.35 -5.78
N MET A 74 0.58 -6.66 -5.96
CA MET A 74 1.53 -7.55 -5.33
C MET A 74 2.22 -8.39 -6.40
N PHE A 75 3.54 -8.26 -6.50
CA PHE A 75 4.36 -9.04 -7.43
C PHE A 75 5.33 -9.91 -6.62
N LEU A 76 5.03 -11.22 -6.56
CA LEU A 76 5.85 -12.21 -5.87
C LEU A 76 6.86 -12.82 -6.85
N THR A 77 8.15 -12.61 -6.59
CA THR A 77 9.23 -13.32 -7.26
C THR A 77 9.63 -14.53 -6.43
N VAL A 78 9.29 -15.72 -6.86
CA VAL A 78 9.69 -16.98 -6.21
C VAL A 78 11.14 -17.28 -6.60
N LYS A 79 12.01 -17.40 -5.59
CA LYS A 79 13.44 -17.74 -5.77
C LYS A 79 13.72 -19.23 -5.51
N GLU A 80 12.96 -19.83 -4.60
CA GLU A 80 13.08 -21.22 -4.22
C GLU A 80 11.70 -21.79 -3.90
N TYR A 81 11.44 -23.01 -4.33
CA TYR A 81 10.31 -23.83 -3.91
C TYR A 81 10.79 -25.23 -3.63
N LYS A 82 10.73 -25.65 -2.37
CA LYS A 82 11.20 -26.96 -1.93
C LYS A 82 10.40 -27.44 -0.72
N ASP A 83 9.95 -28.68 -0.74
CA ASP A 83 9.18 -29.29 0.35
C ASP A 83 7.97 -28.42 0.76
N ASP A 84 7.20 -27.96 -0.25
CA ASP A 84 6.06 -27.05 -0.13
C ASP A 84 6.39 -25.65 0.43
N LYS A 85 7.66 -25.34 0.62
CA LYS A 85 8.12 -24.05 1.12
C LYS A 85 8.49 -23.13 -0.03
N VAL A 86 7.84 -21.96 -0.09
CA VAL A 86 8.13 -20.85 -0.99
C VAL A 86 9.08 -19.89 -0.29
N LYS A 87 10.18 -19.51 -0.96
CA LYS A 87 11.01 -18.36 -0.56
C LYS A 87 11.11 -17.38 -1.71
N GLY A 88 11.01 -16.10 -1.42
CA GLY A 88 10.99 -15.10 -2.45
C GLY A 88 11.09 -13.67 -1.97
N GLU A 89 10.71 -12.77 -2.86
CA GLU A 89 10.59 -11.33 -2.60
C GLU A 89 9.23 -10.86 -3.08
N LEU A 90 8.59 -10.00 -2.31
CA LEU A 90 7.29 -9.43 -2.63
C LEU A 90 7.43 -7.93 -2.88
N GLN A 91 7.19 -7.49 -4.12
CA GLN A 91 7.02 -6.07 -4.44
C GLN A 91 5.56 -5.70 -4.19
N VAL A 92 5.32 -4.71 -3.36
CA VAL A 92 3.99 -4.17 -3.10
C VAL A 92 3.91 -2.72 -3.58
N GLN A 93 2.79 -2.38 -4.20
CA GLN A 93 2.50 -1.04 -4.66
C GLN A 93 1.07 -0.66 -4.30
N LEU A 94 0.90 0.57 -3.82
CA LEU A 94 -0.38 1.19 -3.54
C LEU A 94 -0.48 2.49 -4.33
N SER A 95 -1.61 2.71 -4.98
CA SER A 95 -1.87 3.90 -5.78
C SER A 95 -3.23 4.50 -5.46
N ARG A 96 -3.37 5.81 -5.66
CA ARG A 96 -4.67 6.50 -5.56
C ARG A 96 -4.86 7.48 -6.73
N PRO A 97 -6.10 7.69 -7.18
CA PRO A 97 -6.39 8.75 -8.15
C PRO A 97 -6.24 10.13 -7.50
N VAL A 98 -5.73 11.10 -8.26
CA VAL A 98 -5.71 12.51 -7.86
C VAL A 98 -7.06 13.13 -8.23
N TYR A 99 -7.64 13.89 -7.30
CA TYR A 99 -8.97 14.48 -7.45
C TYR A 99 -9.13 15.24 -8.76
N ASN A 100 -10.24 14.97 -9.47
CA ASN A 100 -10.63 15.61 -10.73
C ASN A 100 -9.50 15.62 -11.79
N SER A 101 -8.72 14.55 -11.87
CA SER A 101 -7.59 14.38 -12.78
C SER A 101 -7.59 12.93 -13.31
N SER A 102 -6.94 12.70 -14.44
CA SER A 102 -6.62 11.34 -14.92
C SER A 102 -5.32 10.79 -14.33
N TYR A 103 -4.65 11.56 -13.48
CA TYR A 103 -3.40 11.17 -12.86
C TYR A 103 -3.61 10.27 -11.66
N THR A 104 -2.82 9.21 -11.58
CA THR A 104 -2.77 8.30 -10.43
C THR A 104 -1.41 8.42 -9.77
N THR A 105 -1.40 8.70 -8.47
CA THR A 105 -0.19 8.88 -7.67
C THR A 105 0.13 7.61 -6.88
N THR A 106 1.40 7.29 -6.71
CA THR A 106 1.86 6.15 -5.92
C THR A 106 1.96 6.55 -4.45
N LEU A 107 1.21 5.86 -3.57
CA LEU A 107 1.31 6.03 -2.12
C LEU A 107 2.44 5.20 -1.52
N LEU A 108 2.62 3.97 -2.00
CA LEU A 108 3.63 3.03 -1.55
C LEU A 108 4.25 2.30 -2.74
N ASN A 109 5.55 2.18 -2.74
CA ASN A 109 6.32 1.27 -3.58
C ASN A 109 7.40 0.66 -2.69
N PHE A 110 7.21 -0.60 -2.29
CA PHE A 110 8.07 -1.25 -1.32
C PHE A 110 8.39 -2.69 -1.71
N LYS A 111 9.64 -3.09 -1.49
CA LYS A 111 10.13 -4.45 -1.74
C LYS A 111 10.42 -5.14 -0.42
N ASP A 112 9.59 -6.12 -0.08
CA ASP A 112 9.77 -7.03 1.05
C ASP A 112 10.66 -8.20 0.61
N THR A 113 11.83 -8.29 1.18
CA THR A 113 12.80 -9.35 0.87
C THR A 113 12.77 -10.51 1.87
N LYS A 114 11.87 -10.47 2.86
CA LYS A 114 11.73 -11.45 3.93
C LYS A 114 10.46 -12.28 3.78
N VAL A 115 10.28 -12.88 2.60
CA VAL A 115 9.08 -13.66 2.25
C VAL A 115 9.43 -15.14 2.21
N GLU A 116 8.87 -15.89 3.15
CA GLU A 116 8.97 -17.33 3.24
C GLU A 116 7.66 -17.88 3.82
N PHE A 117 7.04 -18.87 3.18
CA PHE A 117 5.81 -19.49 3.66
C PHE A 117 5.62 -20.87 3.04
N ASN A 118 4.72 -21.68 3.60
CA ASN A 118 4.34 -22.96 3.01
C ASN A 118 3.10 -22.78 2.12
N TYR A 119 3.09 -23.48 0.98
CA TYR A 119 1.95 -23.51 0.08
C TYR A 119 1.98 -24.78 -0.77
N ARG A 120 0.85 -25.48 -0.83
CA ARG A 120 0.60 -26.63 -1.73
C ARG A 120 -0.47 -26.27 -2.73
N ASP A 121 -0.43 -26.91 -3.87
CA ASP A 121 -1.48 -26.74 -4.86
C ASP A 121 -2.86 -27.08 -4.28
N GLY A 122 -3.79 -26.11 -4.42
CA GLY A 122 -5.16 -26.20 -3.90
C GLY A 122 -5.32 -25.85 -2.41
N ASP A 123 -4.27 -25.40 -1.72
CA ASP A 123 -4.42 -24.89 -0.35
C ASP A 123 -5.36 -23.69 -0.32
N ARG A 124 -6.30 -23.69 0.63
CA ARG A 124 -7.23 -22.59 0.84
C ARG A 124 -6.69 -21.64 1.90
N LEU A 125 -6.65 -20.37 1.56
CA LEU A 125 -6.31 -19.31 2.51
C LEU A 125 -7.55 -18.97 3.35
N VAL A 126 -7.41 -18.99 4.68
CA VAL A 126 -8.51 -18.70 5.60
C VAL A 126 -8.23 -17.38 6.33
N PHE A 127 -9.15 -16.43 6.22
CA PHE A 127 -9.05 -15.19 6.96
C PHE A 127 -9.43 -15.39 8.42
N ASN A 128 -8.54 -14.97 9.32
CA ASN A 128 -8.83 -14.87 10.74
C ASN A 128 -8.16 -13.60 11.29
N GLU A 129 -8.97 -12.70 11.82
CA GLU A 129 -8.46 -11.43 12.35
C GLU A 129 -7.78 -11.61 13.71
N ASN A 130 -8.17 -12.64 14.47
CA ASN A 130 -7.81 -12.78 15.89
C ASN A 130 -6.83 -13.92 16.17
N SER A 131 -6.44 -14.69 15.15
CA SER A 131 -5.46 -15.76 15.31
C SER A 131 -4.46 -15.81 14.17
N TRP A 132 -3.26 -16.29 14.49
CA TRP A 132 -2.22 -16.57 13.51
C TRP A 132 -2.46 -17.95 12.89
N GLU A 133 -2.77 -17.97 11.60
CA GLU A 133 -2.99 -19.23 10.86
C GLU A 133 -1.67 -19.70 10.22
N ASP A 134 -1.08 -18.91 9.36
CA ASP A 134 0.17 -19.19 8.66
C ASP A 134 0.86 -17.88 8.22
N ASN A 135 2.10 -18.01 7.72
CA ASN A 135 2.86 -16.81 7.33
C ASN A 135 2.35 -16.14 6.06
N LEU A 136 1.75 -16.89 5.11
CA LEU A 136 1.20 -16.30 3.88
C LEU A 136 0.00 -15.42 4.21
N THR A 137 -0.98 -15.95 4.95
CA THR A 137 -2.15 -15.19 5.38
C THR A 137 -1.77 -14.00 6.27
N GLY A 138 -0.75 -14.18 7.13
CA GLY A 138 -0.19 -13.08 7.92
C GLY A 138 0.38 -11.95 7.05
N ILE A 139 1.15 -12.27 6.01
CA ILE A 139 1.69 -11.29 5.05
C ILE A 139 0.56 -10.56 4.31
N LEU A 140 -0.45 -11.29 3.83
CA LEU A 140 -1.57 -10.71 3.10
C LEU A 140 -2.42 -9.78 3.99
N ASN A 141 -2.74 -10.22 5.23
CA ASN A 141 -3.46 -9.40 6.21
C ASN A 141 -2.70 -8.10 6.53
N TYR A 142 -1.40 -8.22 6.77
CA TYR A 142 -0.55 -7.08 7.08
C TYR A 142 -0.57 -6.03 5.97
N TYR A 143 -0.35 -6.44 4.71
CA TYR A 143 -0.35 -5.50 3.60
C TYR A 143 -1.74 -4.96 3.26
N ALA A 144 -2.80 -5.76 3.38
CA ALA A 144 -4.16 -5.28 3.22
C ALA A 144 -4.48 -4.15 4.22
N TYR A 145 -4.16 -4.34 5.50
CA TYR A 145 -4.35 -3.30 6.52
C TYR A 145 -3.43 -2.10 6.33
N LEU A 146 -2.19 -2.31 5.89
CA LEU A 146 -1.28 -1.21 5.58
C LEU A 146 -1.79 -0.36 4.39
N PHE A 147 -2.32 -0.99 3.34
CA PHE A 147 -2.90 -0.29 2.20
C PHE A 147 -4.11 0.54 2.61
N LEU A 148 -5.02 -0.04 3.37
CA LEU A 148 -6.16 0.69 3.93
C LEU A 148 -5.71 1.87 4.79
N ALA A 149 -4.75 1.65 5.69
CA ALA A 149 -4.24 2.69 6.58
C ALA A 149 -3.66 3.88 5.81
N MET A 150 -2.81 3.61 4.81
CA MET A 150 -2.18 4.66 4.01
C MET A 150 -3.18 5.37 3.09
N ASP A 151 -4.13 4.65 2.52
CA ASP A 151 -5.19 5.24 1.70
C ASP A 151 -6.03 6.22 2.52
N PHE A 152 -6.56 5.79 3.66
CA PHE A 152 -7.37 6.65 4.55
C PHE A 152 -6.58 7.86 5.08
N ASP A 153 -5.30 7.68 5.42
CA ASP A 153 -4.43 8.80 5.83
C ASP A 153 -4.23 9.81 4.69
N SER A 154 -4.24 9.37 3.44
CA SER A 154 -4.09 10.26 2.29
C SER A 154 -5.30 11.17 2.06
N PHE A 155 -6.45 10.86 2.64
CA PHE A 155 -7.70 11.64 2.54
C PHE A 155 -8.04 12.41 3.81
N SER A 156 -7.65 11.92 4.99
CA SER A 156 -8.01 12.50 6.28
C SER A 156 -6.87 12.37 7.30
N PRO A 157 -6.58 13.40 8.11
CA PRO A 157 -5.56 13.32 9.15
C PRO A 157 -5.84 12.15 10.10
N ASN A 158 -4.88 11.24 10.23
CA ASN A 158 -4.99 10.02 11.04
C ASN A 158 -6.19 9.12 10.71
N GLY A 159 -6.77 9.24 9.51
CA GLY A 159 -7.90 8.40 9.07
C GLY A 159 -7.59 6.91 9.05
N GLY A 160 -6.33 6.57 8.82
CA GLY A 160 -5.82 5.19 8.78
C GLY A 160 -5.58 4.53 10.15
N GLN A 161 -5.76 5.25 11.27
CA GLN A 161 -5.41 4.72 12.61
C GLN A 161 -5.99 3.33 12.91
N PRO A 162 -7.29 3.06 12.68
CA PRO A 162 -7.86 1.74 12.97
C PRO A 162 -7.17 0.59 12.22
N TYR A 163 -6.66 0.87 11.02
CA TYR A 163 -5.99 -0.14 10.19
C TYR A 163 -4.51 -0.31 10.54
N TYR A 164 -3.83 0.76 10.99
CA TYR A 164 -2.51 0.60 11.61
C TYR A 164 -2.58 -0.24 12.88
N ASP A 165 -3.63 -0.07 13.69
CA ASP A 165 -3.84 -0.88 14.89
C ASP A 165 -4.06 -2.37 14.54
N LYS A 166 -4.82 -2.66 13.47
CA LYS A 166 -4.99 -4.04 12.96
C LYS A 166 -3.67 -4.61 12.42
N ALA A 167 -2.91 -3.83 11.64
CA ALA A 167 -1.57 -4.24 11.18
C ALA A 167 -0.62 -4.53 12.35
N ALA A 168 -0.70 -3.72 13.42
CA ALA A 168 0.07 -3.95 14.65
C ALA A 168 -0.34 -5.25 15.34
N GLY A 169 -1.62 -5.58 15.36
CA GLY A 169 -2.13 -6.87 15.84
C GLY A 169 -1.52 -8.04 15.08
N VAL A 170 -1.45 -7.97 13.75
CA VAL A 170 -0.81 -9.00 12.91
C VAL A 170 0.68 -9.13 13.27
N VAL A 171 1.42 -8.01 13.36
CA VAL A 171 2.84 -8.02 13.75
C VAL A 171 3.02 -8.63 15.14
N GLN A 172 2.15 -8.30 16.10
CA GLN A 172 2.20 -8.84 17.45
C GLN A 172 2.00 -10.37 17.47
N MET A 173 1.01 -10.89 16.75
CA MET A 173 0.79 -12.34 16.63
C MET A 173 1.99 -13.03 15.97
N ALA A 174 2.58 -12.42 14.95
CA ALA A 174 3.72 -12.94 14.23
C ALA A 174 5.02 -13.01 15.06
N GLN A 175 5.19 -12.17 16.10
CA GLN A 175 6.40 -12.18 16.94
C GLN A 175 6.68 -13.57 17.55
N SER A 176 5.65 -14.33 17.87
CA SER A 176 5.75 -15.66 18.49
C SER A 176 5.81 -16.80 17.47
N SER A 177 5.54 -16.56 16.20
CA SER A 177 5.49 -17.60 15.17
C SER A 177 6.86 -18.17 14.79
N GLY A 178 7.93 -17.42 15.01
CA GLY A 178 9.28 -17.78 14.56
C GLY A 178 9.55 -17.48 13.09
N GLU A 179 8.56 -16.98 12.34
CA GLU A 179 8.66 -16.65 10.92
C GLU A 179 9.51 -15.40 10.67
N ILE A 180 10.18 -15.36 9.51
CA ILE A 180 11.08 -14.25 9.16
C ILE A 180 10.33 -12.98 8.80
N GLY A 181 10.98 -11.83 9.03
CA GLY A 181 10.49 -10.52 8.58
C GLY A 181 9.49 -9.84 9.50
N TRP A 182 9.30 -10.34 10.72
CA TRP A 182 8.35 -9.81 11.70
C TRP A 182 8.98 -9.27 12.97
N ARG A 183 10.17 -9.75 13.35
CA ARG A 183 10.78 -9.43 14.65
C ARG A 183 11.25 -7.99 14.69
N THR A 184 10.86 -7.30 15.75
CA THR A 184 11.34 -5.95 16.05
C THR A 184 12.87 -5.96 16.22
N PHE A 185 13.57 -4.96 15.66
CA PHE A 185 15.02 -4.79 15.71
C PHE A 185 15.87 -5.85 14.97
N GLU A 186 15.26 -6.83 14.31
CA GLU A 186 16.01 -7.81 13.51
C GLU A 186 16.53 -7.19 12.19
N ASP A 187 15.73 -6.34 11.58
CA ASP A 187 16.01 -5.71 10.29
C ASP A 187 15.28 -4.35 10.22
N ASN A 188 15.97 -3.32 9.75
CA ASN A 188 15.38 -1.98 9.62
C ASN A 188 14.44 -1.83 8.41
N ARG A 189 14.23 -2.88 7.63
CA ARG A 189 13.36 -2.92 6.43
C ARG A 189 12.34 -4.04 6.44
N ASN A 190 12.17 -4.74 7.55
CA ASN A 190 11.14 -5.76 7.68
C ASN A 190 9.75 -5.14 7.95
N ARG A 191 8.71 -5.96 8.00
CA ARG A 191 7.32 -5.51 8.19
C ARG A 191 7.11 -4.77 9.52
N SER A 192 7.79 -5.17 10.60
CA SER A 192 7.76 -4.44 11.86
C SER A 192 8.34 -3.03 11.73
N ALA A 193 9.49 -2.88 11.06
CA ALA A 193 10.13 -1.58 10.83
C ALA A 193 9.28 -0.68 9.90
N VAL A 194 8.66 -1.25 8.87
CA VAL A 194 7.72 -0.53 8.00
C VAL A 194 6.54 0.01 8.81
N LEU A 195 5.90 -0.82 9.64
CA LEU A 195 4.80 -0.38 10.49
C LEU A 195 5.24 0.72 11.46
N SER A 196 6.40 0.54 12.12
CA SER A 196 6.96 1.54 13.05
C SER A 196 7.16 2.90 12.39
N SER A 197 7.41 2.95 11.06
CA SER A 197 7.52 4.22 10.33
C SER A 197 6.27 5.09 10.42
N PHE A 198 5.11 4.50 10.62
CA PHE A 198 3.82 5.19 10.72
C PHE A 198 3.32 5.34 12.16
N THR A 199 3.81 4.52 13.10
CA THR A 199 3.28 4.46 14.47
C THR A 199 4.25 4.97 15.53
N ASP A 200 5.55 5.07 15.23
CA ASP A 200 6.57 5.62 16.14
C ASP A 200 6.54 7.16 16.19
N SER A 201 6.79 7.73 17.36
CA SER A 201 6.79 9.18 17.57
C SER A 201 7.84 9.94 16.76
N ASN A 202 8.96 9.29 16.41
CA ASN A 202 10.05 9.93 15.66
C ASN A 202 9.80 9.99 14.15
N THR A 203 8.98 9.09 13.62
CA THR A 203 8.74 8.92 12.18
C THR A 203 7.28 9.06 11.79
N GLY A 204 6.34 8.89 12.73
CA GLY A 204 4.89 8.88 12.49
C GLY A 204 4.35 10.18 11.87
N MET A 205 5.10 11.27 11.90
CA MET A 205 4.77 12.51 11.18
C MET A 205 4.70 12.30 9.64
N ILE A 206 5.19 11.18 9.11
CA ILE A 206 4.98 10.80 7.69
C ILE A 206 3.50 10.67 7.35
N ARG A 207 2.62 10.38 8.32
CA ARG A 207 1.18 10.29 8.11
C ARG A 207 0.56 11.65 7.80
N ASP A 208 0.97 12.70 8.54
CA ASP A 208 0.56 14.07 8.22
C ASP A 208 1.12 14.50 6.86
N LEU A 209 2.37 14.14 6.55
CA LEU A 209 2.95 14.37 5.22
C LEU A 209 2.08 13.72 4.13
N LEU A 210 1.62 12.48 4.28
CA LEU A 210 0.76 11.81 3.30
C LEU A 210 -0.52 12.63 3.05
N TYR A 211 -1.18 13.09 4.12
CA TYR A 211 -2.37 13.93 4.00
C TYR A 211 -2.09 15.28 3.31
N GLN A 212 -1.07 16.02 3.78
CA GLN A 212 -0.73 17.33 3.24
C GLN A 212 -0.30 17.24 1.77
N TYR A 213 0.54 16.26 1.46
CA TYR A 213 1.05 16.03 0.11
C TYR A 213 -0.07 15.71 -0.88
N HIS A 214 -0.96 14.78 -0.54
CA HIS A 214 -1.98 14.30 -1.46
C HIS A 214 -3.23 15.18 -1.44
N ARG A 215 -3.86 15.33 -0.25
CA ARG A 215 -5.14 16.03 -0.15
C ARG A 215 -5.03 17.54 -0.27
N LYS A 216 -3.99 18.12 0.35
CA LYS A 216 -3.75 19.58 0.33
C LYS A 216 -2.81 20.00 -0.79
N GLY A 217 -2.01 19.07 -1.31
CA GLY A 217 -1.08 19.30 -2.42
C GLY A 217 -1.69 18.87 -3.76
N LEU A 218 -1.53 17.61 -4.14
CA LEU A 218 -1.89 17.12 -5.48
C LEU A 218 -3.37 17.38 -5.84
N ASP A 219 -4.30 17.11 -4.93
CA ASP A 219 -5.73 17.31 -5.19
C ASP A 219 -6.10 18.79 -5.40
N GLU A 220 -5.38 19.71 -4.77
CA GLU A 220 -5.60 21.16 -4.94
C GLU A 220 -4.95 21.72 -6.22
N MET A 221 -3.99 21.01 -6.82
CA MET A 221 -3.31 21.46 -8.05
C MET A 221 -4.28 21.67 -9.22
N VAL A 222 -5.40 20.96 -9.24
CA VAL A 222 -6.46 21.14 -10.25
C VAL A 222 -7.04 22.56 -10.19
N THR A 223 -7.18 23.10 -8.99
CA THR A 223 -7.71 24.45 -8.78
C THR A 223 -6.61 25.50 -8.88
N SER A 224 -5.44 25.23 -8.33
CA SER A 224 -4.28 26.10 -8.34
C SER A 224 -2.98 25.31 -8.18
N ALA A 225 -2.23 25.18 -9.26
CA ALA A 225 -0.94 24.49 -9.24
C ALA A 225 0.03 25.10 -8.21
N ASP A 226 0.03 26.44 -8.09
CA ASP A 226 0.93 27.12 -7.14
C ASP A 226 0.56 26.82 -5.67
N LYS A 227 -0.73 26.83 -5.33
CA LYS A 227 -1.18 26.47 -3.98
C LYS A 227 -0.89 25.02 -3.64
N GLY A 228 -1.15 24.11 -4.59
CA GLY A 228 -0.86 22.70 -4.41
C GLY A 228 0.63 22.45 -4.22
N ARG A 229 1.51 23.05 -5.03
CA ARG A 229 2.96 22.96 -4.87
C ARG A 229 3.43 23.52 -3.52
N ALA A 230 2.91 24.69 -3.10
CA ALA A 230 3.27 25.27 -1.80
C ALA A 230 2.92 24.32 -0.63
N ALA A 231 1.76 23.64 -0.69
CA ALA A 231 1.39 22.65 0.32
C ALA A 231 2.31 21.42 0.27
N ILE A 232 2.71 20.97 -0.93
CA ILE A 232 3.68 19.88 -1.09
C ILE A 232 5.02 20.30 -0.48
N THR A 233 5.58 21.48 -0.85
CA THR A 233 6.85 21.99 -0.32
C THR A 233 6.84 22.03 1.19
N GLU A 234 5.77 22.54 1.80
CA GLU A 234 5.64 22.59 3.26
C GLU A 234 5.61 21.19 3.88
N SER A 235 4.91 20.24 3.25
CA SER A 235 4.82 18.87 3.74
C SER A 235 6.18 18.16 3.76
N LEU A 236 7.07 18.46 2.80
CA LEU A 236 8.40 17.84 2.72
C LEU A 236 9.28 18.16 3.93
N LYS A 237 9.01 19.20 4.70
CA LYS A 237 9.73 19.51 5.94
C LYS A 237 9.61 18.41 7.00
N ALA A 238 8.56 17.59 6.92
CA ALA A 238 8.44 16.41 7.77
C ALA A 238 9.56 15.39 7.49
N LEU A 239 10.00 15.25 6.24
CA LEU A 239 11.12 14.35 5.90
C LEU A 239 12.43 14.78 6.53
N GLU A 240 12.69 16.09 6.58
CA GLU A 240 13.89 16.61 7.25
C GLU A 240 13.90 16.27 8.74
N LYS A 241 12.76 16.43 9.42
CA LYS A 241 12.62 16.04 10.83
C LYS A 241 12.78 14.53 11.03
N ILE A 242 12.23 13.71 10.12
CA ILE A 242 12.41 12.26 10.16
C ILE A 242 13.89 11.91 9.98
N TYR A 243 14.57 12.57 9.03
CA TYR A 243 16.00 12.35 8.78
C TYR A 243 16.85 12.71 10.01
N ASP A 244 16.56 13.84 10.64
CA ASP A 244 17.32 14.29 11.81
C ASP A 244 17.09 13.36 13.03
N ASN A 245 15.88 12.78 13.19
CA ASN A 245 15.54 11.89 14.30
C ASN A 245 15.91 10.42 14.04
N ALA A 246 15.77 9.95 12.78
CA ALA A 246 15.91 8.56 12.39
C ALA A 246 16.42 8.43 10.94
N PRO A 247 17.71 8.79 10.67
CA PRO A 247 18.25 8.85 9.29
C PRO A 247 18.25 7.52 8.54
N MET A 248 18.19 6.40 9.28
CA MET A 248 18.14 5.05 8.72
C MET A 248 16.72 4.50 8.62
N SER A 249 15.70 5.31 8.86
CA SER A 249 14.30 4.87 8.80
C SER A 249 13.91 4.44 7.39
N VAL A 250 13.18 3.33 7.30
CA VAL A 250 12.60 2.86 6.04
C VAL A 250 11.55 3.84 5.50
N ALA A 251 10.97 4.71 6.35
CA ALA A 251 10.07 5.79 5.93
C ALA A 251 10.68 6.66 4.83
N LEU A 252 11.95 7.06 4.98
CA LEU A 252 12.66 7.87 4.00
C LEU A 252 12.83 7.11 2.67
N THR A 253 13.17 5.82 2.75
CA THR A 253 13.30 4.99 1.55
C THR A 253 11.96 4.80 0.83
N MET A 254 10.88 4.52 1.57
CA MET A 254 9.55 4.36 0.99
C MET A 254 9.07 5.64 0.30
N PHE A 255 9.32 6.81 0.91
CA PHE A 255 9.01 8.09 0.29
C PHE A 255 9.82 8.29 -0.99
N ARG A 256 11.14 8.09 -0.97
CA ARG A 256 12.01 8.19 -2.14
C ARG A 256 11.49 7.34 -3.30
N ASP A 257 11.22 6.05 -3.02
CA ASP A 257 10.86 5.08 -4.04
C ASP A 257 9.45 5.31 -4.62
N SER A 258 8.60 6.03 -3.88
CA SER A 258 7.24 6.37 -4.31
C SER A 258 7.11 7.76 -4.94
N LYS A 259 7.96 8.74 -4.56
CA LYS A 259 7.69 10.15 -4.82
C LYS A 259 8.76 10.92 -5.59
N LEU A 260 9.99 10.42 -5.66
CA LEU A 260 11.09 11.23 -6.20
C LEU A 260 10.85 11.65 -7.66
N ASP A 261 10.37 10.73 -8.52
CA ASP A 261 10.05 11.05 -9.92
C ASP A 261 8.80 11.93 -10.04
N GLU A 262 7.81 11.77 -9.16
CA GLU A 262 6.63 12.62 -9.11
C GLU A 262 7.02 14.06 -8.75
N LEU A 263 7.92 14.25 -7.79
CA LEU A 263 8.43 15.57 -7.43
C LEU A 263 9.15 16.25 -8.59
N VAL A 264 9.94 15.53 -9.39
CA VAL A 264 10.55 16.07 -10.61
C VAL A 264 9.48 16.68 -11.52
N ASN A 265 8.38 15.94 -11.73
CA ASN A 265 7.28 16.42 -12.59
C ASN A 265 6.50 17.59 -11.97
N VAL A 266 6.20 17.53 -10.66
CA VAL A 266 5.48 18.58 -9.92
C VAL A 266 6.21 19.91 -10.00
N TYR A 267 7.55 19.90 -9.91
CA TYR A 267 8.36 21.12 -9.90
C TYR A 267 8.89 21.52 -11.28
N SER A 268 8.64 20.77 -12.34
CA SER A 268 9.17 21.04 -13.68
C SER A 268 8.83 22.46 -14.19
N LYS A 269 7.66 22.99 -13.82
CA LYS A 269 7.19 24.34 -14.21
C LYS A 269 7.15 25.33 -13.03
N ALA A 270 7.77 24.99 -11.91
CA ALA A 270 7.82 25.85 -10.74
C ALA A 270 8.83 27.02 -10.94
N PRO A 271 8.67 28.14 -10.22
CA PRO A 271 9.69 29.19 -10.16
C PRO A 271 11.04 28.66 -9.74
N GLN A 272 12.12 29.26 -10.21
CA GLN A 272 13.48 28.81 -9.92
C GLN A 272 13.77 28.75 -8.42
N SER A 273 13.30 29.74 -7.64
CA SER A 273 13.50 29.76 -6.19
C SER A 273 12.87 28.57 -5.47
N GLU A 274 11.67 28.16 -5.88
CA GLU A 274 10.96 27.00 -5.33
C GLU A 274 11.66 25.69 -5.73
N ARG A 275 12.12 25.59 -6.97
CA ARG A 275 12.92 24.43 -7.44
C ARG A 275 14.22 24.26 -6.65
N GLU A 276 14.92 25.38 -6.39
CA GLU A 276 16.18 25.35 -5.64
C GLU A 276 15.96 24.96 -4.18
N GLU A 277 14.90 25.44 -3.52
CA GLU A 277 14.54 25.06 -2.14
C GLU A 277 14.33 23.56 -2.03
N VAL A 278 13.50 22.99 -2.92
CA VAL A 278 13.20 21.54 -2.90
C VAL A 278 14.42 20.72 -3.30
N PHE A 279 15.22 21.19 -4.25
CA PHE A 279 16.46 20.54 -4.64
C PHE A 279 17.44 20.40 -3.48
N GLU A 280 17.70 21.48 -2.73
CA GLU A 280 18.63 21.45 -1.60
C GLU A 280 18.14 20.53 -0.47
N LEU A 281 16.83 20.52 -0.20
CA LEU A 281 16.23 19.59 0.75
C LEU A 281 16.44 18.13 0.31
N LEU A 282 16.06 17.79 -0.91
CA LEU A 282 16.15 16.41 -1.40
C LEU A 282 17.58 15.93 -1.55
N LYS A 283 18.51 16.80 -1.92
CA LYS A 283 19.94 16.53 -1.99
C LYS A 283 20.52 16.15 -0.61
N LYS A 284 20.08 16.84 0.46
CA LYS A 284 20.44 16.50 1.86
C LYS A 284 19.94 15.09 2.22
N LEU A 285 18.70 14.78 1.85
CA LEU A 285 18.03 13.52 2.24
C LEU A 285 18.50 12.32 1.39
N TYR A 286 18.74 12.53 0.10
CA TYR A 286 19.01 11.47 -0.89
C TYR A 286 20.25 11.76 -1.74
N PRO A 287 21.43 11.87 -1.14
CA PRO A 287 22.66 12.24 -1.86
C PRO A 287 23.07 11.25 -2.95
N THR A 288 22.58 10.01 -2.90
CA THR A 288 22.83 8.98 -3.92
C THR A 288 21.95 9.11 -5.17
N ASP A 289 20.87 9.91 -5.10
CA ASP A 289 19.91 10.11 -6.18
C ASP A 289 20.08 11.46 -6.89
N LEU A 290 21.26 12.07 -6.83
CA LEU A 290 21.54 13.42 -7.36
C LEU A 290 21.19 13.58 -8.85
N GLU A 291 21.40 12.54 -9.66
CA GLU A 291 21.05 12.59 -11.09
C GLU A 291 19.54 12.83 -11.29
N ARG A 292 18.70 12.14 -10.53
CA ARG A 292 17.24 12.31 -10.56
C ARG A 292 16.83 13.67 -10.00
N ILE A 293 17.40 14.06 -8.86
CA ILE A 293 17.06 15.30 -8.15
C ILE A 293 17.48 16.54 -8.97
N ASN A 294 18.59 16.49 -9.71
CA ASN A 294 19.01 17.57 -10.59
C ASN A 294 17.96 17.93 -11.65
N LYS A 295 17.11 17.00 -12.06
CA LYS A 295 16.01 17.27 -12.99
C LYS A 295 14.97 18.25 -12.44
N ILE A 296 14.85 18.40 -11.12
CA ILE A 296 14.03 19.46 -10.50
C ILE A 296 14.62 20.82 -10.80
N ARG A 297 15.94 20.95 -10.71
CA ARG A 297 16.66 22.19 -10.87
C ARG A 297 16.78 22.62 -12.33
N THR A 298 17.01 21.63 -13.20
CA THR A 298 17.15 21.81 -14.66
C THR A 298 16.13 20.90 -15.37
N PRO A 299 14.84 21.29 -15.43
CA PRO A 299 13.84 20.51 -16.15
C PRO A 299 14.24 20.35 -17.62
N GLU A 300 14.04 19.16 -18.17
CA GLU A 300 14.12 18.94 -19.60
C GLU A 300 12.94 19.69 -20.27
N GLU A 301 13.18 20.41 -21.38
CA GLU A 301 12.17 21.17 -22.13
C GLU A 301 11.13 20.25 -22.79
#